data_58ca756cc00b75e4b5652890533a03de
#
_entry.id   58ca756cc00b75e4b5652890533a03de
#
_cell.length_a   1.000
_cell.length_b   1.000
_cell.length_c   1.000
_cell.angle_alpha   90.00
_cell.angle_beta   90.00
_cell.angle_gamma   90.00
#
_symmetry.space_group_name_H-M   'P 1'
#
loop_
_entity.id
_entity.type
_entity.pdbx_description
1 polymer ?
#
loop_
_entity_poly.entity_id
_entity_poly.type
_entity_poly.pdbx_seq_one_letter_code
_entity_poly.pdbx_strand_id
1 'polypeptide(L)'
;MGIRELLGHDDIEIVDAETGAEALNLLRQEQCDCVVLDLRLPDMSGFDVLERMRADARLADVPVVVFTGRELTVEEDVQLHTMARSIVVKGVESPERLLNETALFLHRVITDLPAEKQQLLERLNSSDEDLVGRTALLVDDDPRNIFALSSALERHGMKVLTATTGAEAIEITEETPSLAIVLMDIMMPEMDGYKTIEKIRQNGTYRRLPIIALTAKAMKGDREKCLQAGASDYLAKPVNTEQLLSALRMWLHR
;
A
#
# COMPACT_ATOMS: atom_id res chain seq x y z
N MET A 1 15.89 -8.33 17.95
CA MET A 1 15.19 -7.03 17.98
C MET A 1 13.70 -7.32 18.05
N GLY A 2 13.01 -6.85 19.08
CA GLY A 2 11.57 -7.06 19.24
C GLY A 2 10.77 -6.02 18.43
N ILE A 3 9.50 -6.31 18.11
CA ILE A 3 8.61 -5.36 17.42
C ILE A 3 8.53 -4.03 18.19
N ARG A 4 8.48 -4.10 19.52
CA ARG A 4 8.49 -2.92 20.40
C ARG A 4 9.75 -2.06 20.26
N GLU A 5 10.91 -2.67 20.14
CA GLU A 5 12.18 -1.93 19.93
C GLU A 5 12.23 -1.31 18.54
N LEU A 6 11.64 -2.00 17.56
CA LEU A 6 11.61 -1.54 16.18
C LEU A 6 10.66 -0.36 15.99
N LEU A 7 9.43 -0.45 16.49
CA LEU A 7 8.37 0.53 16.27
C LEU A 7 8.32 1.60 17.37
N GLY A 8 8.82 1.29 18.57
CA GLY A 8 8.77 2.21 19.72
C GLY A 8 9.44 3.55 19.45
N HIS A 9 8.73 4.63 19.68
CA HIS A 9 9.18 6.02 19.63
C HIS A 9 8.37 6.85 20.63
N ASP A 10 8.89 8.02 21.05
CA ASP A 10 8.27 8.85 22.10
C ASP A 10 6.81 9.27 21.83
N ASP A 11 6.39 9.23 20.56
CA ASP A 11 5.06 9.60 20.08
C ASP A 11 4.22 8.38 19.59
N ILE A 12 4.70 7.14 19.78
CA ILE A 12 3.95 5.91 19.49
C ILE A 12 3.65 5.18 20.79
N GLU A 13 2.38 5.05 21.12
CA GLU A 13 1.91 4.15 22.15
C GLU A 13 1.70 2.76 21.55
N ILE A 14 2.39 1.77 22.10
CA ILE A 14 2.27 0.37 21.68
C ILE A 14 1.54 -0.40 22.77
N VAL A 15 0.39 -0.93 22.39
CA VAL A 15 -0.41 -1.83 23.22
C VAL A 15 -0.25 -3.24 22.71
N ASP A 16 0.17 -4.16 23.57
CA ASP A 16 0.37 -5.57 23.24
C ASP A 16 -0.85 -6.40 23.64
N ALA A 17 -1.19 -7.39 22.83
CA ALA A 17 -2.16 -8.43 23.11
C ALA A 17 -1.56 -9.80 22.85
N GLU A 18 -1.71 -10.73 23.79
CA GLU A 18 -1.18 -12.09 23.66
C GLU A 18 -2.16 -13.04 22.97
N THR A 19 -3.44 -12.67 22.91
CA THR A 19 -4.52 -13.46 22.31
C THR A 19 -5.37 -12.65 21.35
N GLY A 20 -6.02 -13.32 20.40
CA GLY A 20 -6.94 -12.67 19.47
C GLY A 20 -8.17 -12.07 20.17
N ALA A 21 -8.68 -12.74 21.23
CA ALA A 21 -9.79 -12.22 22.02
C ALA A 21 -9.42 -10.94 22.78
N GLU A 22 -8.23 -10.87 23.36
CA GLU A 22 -7.69 -9.69 24.00
C GLU A 22 -7.50 -8.55 23.01
N ALA A 23 -6.88 -8.81 21.85
CA ALA A 23 -6.68 -7.85 20.78
C ALA A 23 -8.01 -7.21 20.35
N LEU A 24 -9.04 -8.02 20.08
CA LEU A 24 -10.37 -7.53 19.70
C LEU A 24 -11.04 -6.71 20.80
N ASN A 25 -10.81 -7.02 22.06
CA ASN A 25 -11.34 -6.23 23.18
C ASN A 25 -10.65 -4.88 23.29
N LEU A 26 -9.32 -4.84 23.19
CA LEU A 26 -8.52 -3.59 23.20
C LEU A 26 -8.93 -2.68 22.04
N LEU A 27 -9.03 -3.22 20.84
CA LEU A 27 -9.45 -2.49 19.65
C LEU A 27 -10.85 -1.86 19.75
N ARG A 28 -11.74 -2.45 20.57
CA ARG A 28 -13.07 -1.87 20.83
C ARG A 28 -13.07 -0.78 21.89
N GLN A 29 -12.11 -0.80 22.78
CA GLN A 29 -11.99 0.13 23.91
C GLN A 29 -11.16 1.36 23.57
N GLU A 30 -10.15 1.20 22.73
CA GLU A 30 -9.17 2.21 22.38
C GLU A 30 -9.17 2.49 20.87
N GLN A 31 -8.85 3.73 20.49
CA GLN A 31 -8.61 4.06 19.09
C GLN A 31 -7.20 3.60 18.71
N CYS A 32 -7.12 2.80 17.68
CA CYS A 32 -5.86 2.26 17.18
C CYS A 32 -5.65 2.68 15.73
N ASP A 33 -4.49 3.26 15.43
CA ASP A 33 -4.16 3.74 14.08
C ASP A 33 -3.66 2.62 13.15
N CYS A 34 -3.06 1.56 13.72
CA CYS A 34 -2.57 0.41 12.97
C CYS A 34 -2.46 -0.82 13.87
N VAL A 35 -2.70 -2.00 13.32
CA VAL A 35 -2.53 -3.29 13.99
C VAL A 35 -1.43 -4.09 13.32
N VAL A 36 -0.48 -4.60 14.11
CA VAL A 36 0.47 -5.63 13.65
C VAL A 36 -0.02 -6.97 14.16
N LEU A 37 -0.38 -7.87 13.24
CA LEU A 37 -1.05 -9.14 13.55
C LEU A 37 -0.19 -10.33 13.15
N ASP A 38 0.11 -11.22 14.09
CA ASP A 38 0.60 -12.57 13.77
C ASP A 38 -0.59 -13.49 13.45
N LEU A 39 -0.45 -14.34 12.44
CA LEU A 39 -1.47 -15.32 12.08
C LEU A 39 -1.58 -16.47 13.07
N ARG A 40 -0.53 -16.71 13.86
CA ARG A 40 -0.52 -17.74 14.92
C ARG A 40 -0.76 -17.12 16.28
N LEU A 41 -1.99 -17.18 16.74
CA LEU A 41 -2.36 -16.81 18.10
C LEU A 41 -2.78 -18.06 18.88
N PRO A 42 -2.65 -18.05 20.21
CA PRO A 42 -2.89 -19.24 21.03
C PRO A 42 -4.37 -19.65 21.10
N ASP A 43 -5.30 -18.72 20.91
CA ASP A 43 -6.74 -18.91 21.11
C ASP A 43 -7.55 -18.96 19.81
N MET A 44 -7.06 -18.34 18.73
CA MET A 44 -7.73 -18.32 17.44
C MET A 44 -6.72 -18.04 16.30
N SER A 45 -7.14 -18.22 15.05
CA SER A 45 -6.34 -17.84 13.90
C SER A 45 -6.35 -16.30 13.70
N GLY A 46 -5.24 -15.73 13.20
CA GLY A 46 -5.24 -14.34 12.77
C GLY A 46 -6.26 -14.02 11.67
N PHE A 47 -6.64 -15.02 10.87
CA PHE A 47 -7.76 -14.90 9.91
C PHE A 47 -9.10 -14.64 10.62
N ASP A 48 -9.37 -15.34 11.72
CA ASP A 48 -10.59 -15.14 12.52
C ASP A 48 -10.62 -13.73 13.11
N VAL A 49 -9.44 -13.20 13.52
CA VAL A 49 -9.32 -11.82 13.99
C VAL A 49 -9.68 -10.84 12.89
N LEU A 50 -9.09 -11.00 11.68
CA LEU A 50 -9.37 -10.15 10.52
C LEU A 50 -10.85 -10.17 10.13
N GLU A 51 -11.48 -11.35 10.09
CA GLU A 51 -12.91 -11.49 9.79
C GLU A 51 -13.78 -10.74 10.80
N ARG A 52 -13.47 -10.88 12.09
CA ARG A 52 -14.21 -10.20 13.16
C ARG A 52 -13.99 -8.69 13.14
N MET A 53 -12.79 -8.22 12.81
CA MET A 53 -12.53 -6.79 12.61
C MET A 53 -13.35 -6.25 11.45
N ARG A 54 -13.41 -6.95 10.32
CA ARG A 54 -14.23 -6.54 9.15
C ARG A 54 -15.72 -6.54 9.43
N ALA A 55 -16.20 -7.46 10.27
CA ALA A 55 -17.60 -7.52 10.67
C ALA A 55 -18.03 -6.41 11.65
N ASP A 56 -17.09 -5.78 12.34
CA ASP A 56 -17.33 -4.65 13.26
C ASP A 56 -17.08 -3.34 12.52
N ALA A 57 -18.14 -2.56 12.27
CA ALA A 57 -18.07 -1.29 11.52
C ALA A 57 -17.09 -0.25 12.12
N ARG A 58 -16.70 -0.38 13.39
CA ARG A 58 -15.72 0.51 14.03
C ARG A 58 -14.28 0.08 13.75
N LEU A 59 -14.06 -1.21 13.45
CA LEU A 59 -12.75 -1.82 13.28
C LEU A 59 -12.43 -2.10 11.80
N ALA A 60 -13.42 -2.10 10.93
CA ALA A 60 -13.28 -2.46 9.52
C ALA A 60 -12.28 -1.59 8.75
N ASP A 61 -12.10 -0.34 9.20
CA ASP A 61 -11.19 0.63 8.56
C ASP A 61 -9.80 0.69 9.19
N VAL A 62 -9.57 -0.02 10.31
CA VAL A 62 -8.26 -0.02 10.98
C VAL A 62 -7.26 -0.78 10.10
N PRO A 63 -6.15 -0.16 9.69
CA PRO A 63 -5.12 -0.83 8.89
C PRO A 63 -4.50 -1.99 9.65
N VAL A 64 -4.37 -3.14 8.98
CA VAL A 64 -3.70 -4.32 9.55
C VAL A 64 -2.49 -4.69 8.70
N VAL A 65 -1.34 -4.77 9.35
CA VAL A 65 -0.10 -5.34 8.81
C VAL A 65 0.03 -6.76 9.34
N VAL A 66 -0.11 -7.75 8.49
CA VAL A 66 0.12 -9.14 8.88
C VAL A 66 1.63 -9.39 8.93
N PHE A 67 2.13 -9.82 10.09
CA PHE A 67 3.53 -10.12 10.33
C PHE A 67 3.69 -11.56 10.81
N THR A 68 3.90 -12.48 9.86
CA THR A 68 3.90 -13.93 10.16
C THR A 68 5.19 -14.62 9.75
N GLY A 69 5.61 -15.62 10.54
CA GLY A 69 6.74 -16.53 10.23
C GLY A 69 6.30 -17.80 9.50
N ARG A 70 5.04 -17.88 9.07
CA ARG A 70 4.47 -19.03 8.37
C ARG A 70 4.52 -18.79 6.87
N GLU A 71 4.88 -19.81 6.08
CA GLU A 71 4.62 -19.81 4.64
C GLU A 71 3.11 -19.87 4.40
N LEU A 72 2.64 -19.01 3.49
CA LEU A 72 1.24 -18.92 3.11
C LEU A 72 0.96 -19.81 1.89
N THR A 73 -0.18 -20.47 1.86
CA THR A 73 -0.67 -21.07 0.62
C THR A 73 -1.15 -19.98 -0.34
N VAL A 74 -1.29 -20.32 -1.62
CA VAL A 74 -1.77 -19.37 -2.65
C VAL A 74 -3.16 -18.85 -2.30
N GLU A 75 -4.03 -19.72 -1.76
CA GLU A 75 -5.38 -19.33 -1.36
C GLU A 75 -5.38 -18.39 -0.14
N GLU A 76 -4.55 -18.69 0.86
CA GLU A 76 -4.37 -17.85 2.05
C GLU A 76 -3.79 -16.48 1.70
N ASP A 77 -2.81 -16.43 0.81
CA ASP A 77 -2.21 -15.19 0.33
C ASP A 77 -3.26 -14.32 -0.38
N VAL A 78 -4.05 -14.90 -1.29
CA VAL A 78 -5.15 -14.18 -1.96
C VAL A 78 -6.20 -13.70 -0.95
N GLN A 79 -6.55 -14.50 0.04
CA GLN A 79 -7.51 -14.13 1.08
C GLN A 79 -6.99 -12.97 1.94
N LEU A 80 -5.73 -13.04 2.38
CA LEU A 80 -5.11 -11.97 3.18
C LEU A 80 -5.04 -10.64 2.44
N HIS A 81 -4.69 -10.66 1.14
CA HIS A 81 -4.67 -9.42 0.32
C HIS A 81 -6.03 -8.74 0.20
N THR A 82 -7.14 -9.45 0.45
CA THR A 82 -8.47 -8.84 0.53
C THR A 82 -8.81 -8.33 1.92
N MET A 83 -8.11 -8.76 2.97
CA MET A 83 -8.46 -8.55 4.38
C MET A 83 -7.45 -7.68 5.12
N ALA A 84 -6.18 -7.75 4.77
CA ALA A 84 -5.09 -6.99 5.37
C ALA A 84 -4.55 -5.93 4.41
N ARG A 85 -3.96 -4.87 4.97
CA ARG A 85 -3.35 -3.78 4.19
C ARG A 85 -2.00 -4.18 3.64
N SER A 86 -1.24 -4.91 4.41
CA SER A 86 0.08 -5.39 4.04
C SER A 86 0.38 -6.72 4.69
N ILE A 87 1.21 -7.52 4.04
CA ILE A 87 1.64 -8.83 4.51
C ILE A 87 3.17 -8.84 4.51
N VAL A 88 3.75 -9.00 5.71
CA VAL A 88 5.19 -9.13 5.89
C VAL A 88 5.50 -10.54 6.40
N VAL A 89 6.12 -11.36 5.56
CA VAL A 89 6.60 -12.68 5.99
C VAL A 89 7.92 -12.53 6.74
N LYS A 90 8.02 -13.11 7.95
CA LYS A 90 9.22 -13.03 8.78
C LYS A 90 10.42 -13.67 8.05
N GLY A 91 11.44 -12.89 7.78
CA GLY A 91 12.70 -13.28 7.12
C GLY A 91 13.85 -12.36 7.53
N VAL A 92 14.93 -12.35 6.77
CA VAL A 92 16.13 -11.55 7.09
C VAL A 92 15.82 -10.05 7.06
N GLU A 93 14.99 -9.59 6.12
CA GLU A 93 14.62 -8.17 5.93
C GLU A 93 13.27 -7.80 6.57
N SER A 94 12.68 -8.72 7.33
CA SER A 94 11.33 -8.50 7.88
C SER A 94 11.22 -7.37 8.91
N PRO A 95 12.24 -7.06 9.75
CA PRO A 95 12.15 -5.93 10.66
C PRO A 95 12.02 -4.59 9.93
N GLU A 96 12.83 -4.42 8.88
CA GLU A 96 12.87 -3.21 8.06
C GLU A 96 11.56 -3.02 7.30
N ARG A 97 11.05 -4.09 6.69
CA ARG A 97 9.77 -4.07 5.97
C ARG A 97 8.63 -3.75 6.92
N LEU A 98 8.59 -4.35 8.11
CA LEU A 98 7.57 -4.06 9.09
C LEU A 98 7.61 -2.58 9.51
N LEU A 99 8.80 -2.01 9.73
CA LEU A 99 8.96 -0.59 10.05
C LEU A 99 8.43 0.29 8.91
N ASN A 100 8.78 -0.02 7.67
CA ASN A 100 8.33 0.75 6.50
C ASN A 100 6.81 0.72 6.35
N GLU A 101 6.20 -0.47 6.41
CA GLU A 101 4.76 -0.65 6.29
C GLU A 101 3.99 0.08 7.41
N THR A 102 4.45 -0.05 8.66
CA THR A 102 3.78 0.62 9.78
C THR A 102 3.97 2.14 9.73
N ALA A 103 5.15 2.65 9.34
CA ALA A 103 5.39 4.07 9.17
C ALA A 103 4.47 4.68 8.11
N LEU A 104 4.23 3.96 7.01
CA LEU A 104 3.31 4.38 5.94
C LEU A 104 1.88 4.56 6.48
N PHE A 105 1.38 3.60 7.27
CA PHE A 105 0.01 3.67 7.82
C PHE A 105 -0.14 4.72 8.93
N LEU A 106 0.92 4.98 9.66
CA LEU A 106 0.93 6.03 10.68
C LEU A 106 1.13 7.44 10.08
N HIS A 107 1.16 7.57 8.74
CA HIS A 107 1.38 8.82 8.01
C HIS A 107 2.64 9.58 8.49
N ARG A 108 3.65 8.84 8.91
CA ARG A 108 4.89 9.43 9.38
C ARG A 108 5.79 9.83 8.23
N VAL A 109 6.30 11.02 8.31
CA VAL A 109 7.38 11.45 7.42
C VAL A 109 8.67 10.76 7.91
N ILE A 110 9.36 10.05 7.01
CA ILE A 110 10.60 9.31 7.33
C ILE A 110 11.63 10.21 8.02
N THR A 111 11.61 11.50 7.72
CA THR A 111 12.48 12.52 8.34
C THR A 111 12.23 12.72 9.84
N ASP A 112 11.08 12.34 10.36
CA ASP A 112 10.74 12.47 11.79
C ASP A 112 11.20 11.27 12.62
N LEU A 113 11.72 10.22 11.96
CA LEU A 113 12.28 9.05 12.61
C LEU A 113 13.73 9.30 13.09
N PRO A 114 14.20 8.61 14.15
CA PRO A 114 15.59 8.63 14.55
C PRO A 114 16.54 8.25 13.41
N ALA A 115 17.72 8.86 13.33
CA ALA A 115 18.68 8.68 12.25
C ALA A 115 19.03 7.20 11.98
N GLU A 116 19.11 6.37 13.01
CA GLU A 116 19.33 4.92 12.88
C GLU A 116 18.21 4.22 12.13
N LYS A 117 16.96 4.62 12.42
CA LYS A 117 15.77 4.08 11.73
C LYS A 117 15.64 4.62 10.31
N GLN A 118 16.03 5.88 10.07
CA GLN A 118 16.13 6.44 8.73
C GLN A 118 17.15 5.67 7.87
N GLN A 119 18.35 5.40 8.39
CA GLN A 119 19.36 4.61 7.68
C GLN A 119 18.92 3.19 7.39
N LEU A 120 18.14 2.59 8.29
CA LEU A 120 17.56 1.26 8.07
C LEU A 120 16.59 1.27 6.89
N LEU A 121 15.73 2.27 6.82
CA LEU A 121 14.79 2.49 5.71
C LEU A 121 15.50 2.89 4.40
N GLU A 122 16.56 3.69 4.47
CA GLU A 122 17.38 4.03 3.32
C GLU A 122 18.06 2.81 2.70
N ARG A 123 18.48 1.83 3.50
CA ARG A 123 19.04 0.57 3.00
C ARG A 123 18.00 -0.26 2.25
N LEU A 124 16.76 -0.29 2.70
CA LEU A 124 15.64 -0.91 1.97
C LEU A 124 15.33 -0.13 0.68
N ASN A 125 15.33 1.19 0.78
CA ASN A 125 15.06 2.08 -0.33
C ASN A 125 16.21 2.12 -1.36
N SER A 126 17.41 1.65 -1.01
CA SER A 126 18.57 1.65 -1.92
C SER A 126 18.57 0.47 -2.90
N SER A 127 17.75 -0.55 -2.70
CA SER A 127 17.56 -1.59 -3.71
C SER A 127 16.50 -1.15 -4.72
N ASP A 128 16.89 -0.36 -5.71
CA ASP A 128 16.06 -0.06 -6.89
C ASP A 128 15.83 -1.30 -7.80
N GLU A 129 16.33 -2.47 -7.38
CA GLU A 129 16.21 -3.73 -8.11
C GLU A 129 14.76 -4.09 -8.43
N ASP A 130 13.82 -3.78 -7.53
CA ASP A 130 12.38 -4.01 -7.75
C ASP A 130 11.77 -3.06 -8.79
N LEU A 131 12.36 -1.89 -9.00
CA LEU A 131 11.88 -0.84 -9.89
C LEU A 131 12.57 -0.88 -11.25
N VAL A 132 13.85 -1.27 -11.30
CA VAL A 132 14.66 -1.23 -12.50
C VAL A 132 14.05 -2.09 -13.61
N GLY A 133 13.83 -1.46 -14.78
CA GLY A 133 13.28 -2.10 -15.97
C GLY A 133 11.78 -2.35 -15.92
N ARG A 134 11.09 -2.11 -14.80
CA ARG A 134 9.62 -2.19 -14.71
C ARG A 134 8.97 -1.05 -15.48
N THR A 135 7.84 -1.34 -16.10
CA THR A 135 7.07 -0.35 -16.86
C THR A 135 5.90 0.16 -16.03
N ALA A 136 5.86 1.46 -15.81
CA ALA A 136 4.75 2.16 -15.17
C ALA A 136 3.96 2.97 -16.21
N LEU A 137 2.64 3.03 -16.08
CA LEU A 137 1.79 3.97 -16.78
C LEU A 137 1.40 5.10 -15.83
N LEU A 138 1.77 6.33 -16.18
CA LEU A 138 1.39 7.53 -15.44
C LEU A 138 0.29 8.27 -16.18
N VAL A 139 -0.84 8.44 -15.54
CA VAL A 139 -2.03 9.08 -16.10
C VAL A 139 -2.35 10.34 -15.31
N ASP A 140 -2.24 11.50 -15.93
CA ASP A 140 -2.53 12.81 -15.33
C ASP A 140 -2.80 13.82 -16.45
N ASP A 141 -3.79 14.69 -16.33
CA ASP A 141 -4.12 15.69 -17.35
C ASP A 141 -3.19 16.92 -17.31
N ASP A 142 -2.42 17.10 -16.24
CA ASP A 142 -1.43 18.18 -16.12
C ASP A 142 -0.03 17.72 -16.55
N PRO A 143 0.52 18.25 -17.67
CA PRO A 143 1.86 17.91 -18.14
C PRO A 143 2.98 18.16 -17.12
N ARG A 144 2.77 19.08 -16.17
CA ARG A 144 3.76 19.36 -15.10
C ARG A 144 3.85 18.21 -14.12
N ASN A 145 2.72 17.61 -13.76
CA ASN A 145 2.68 16.43 -12.90
C ASN A 145 3.32 15.23 -13.62
N ILE A 146 2.98 15.04 -14.91
CA ILE A 146 3.59 14.00 -15.74
C ILE A 146 5.11 14.16 -15.75
N PHE A 147 5.61 15.35 -16.06
CA PHE A 147 7.05 15.59 -16.10
C PHE A 147 7.75 15.36 -14.76
N ALA A 148 7.17 15.85 -13.66
CA ALA A 148 7.75 15.71 -12.34
C ALA A 148 7.83 14.24 -11.90
N LEU A 149 6.73 13.50 -12.03
CA LEU A 149 6.65 12.12 -11.59
C LEU A 149 7.40 11.17 -12.52
N SER A 150 7.32 11.34 -13.86
CA SER A 150 8.09 10.52 -14.79
C SER A 150 9.59 10.68 -14.58
N SER A 151 10.08 11.93 -14.42
CA SER A 151 11.50 12.18 -14.13
C SER A 151 11.96 11.55 -12.82
N ALA A 152 11.10 11.48 -11.81
CA ALA A 152 11.41 10.81 -10.56
C ALA A 152 11.53 9.30 -10.75
N LEU A 153 10.56 8.66 -11.43
CA LEU A 153 10.52 7.22 -11.68
C LEU A 153 11.67 6.75 -12.59
N GLU A 154 11.96 7.51 -13.65
CA GLU A 154 13.05 7.21 -14.59
C GLU A 154 14.43 7.25 -13.91
N ARG A 155 14.64 8.15 -12.94
CA ARG A 155 15.87 8.18 -12.13
C ARG A 155 16.08 6.89 -11.32
N HIS A 156 15.02 6.17 -10.99
CA HIS A 156 15.05 4.88 -10.31
C HIS A 156 15.00 3.69 -11.29
N GLY A 157 15.27 3.93 -12.57
CA GLY A 157 15.42 2.90 -13.61
C GLY A 157 14.10 2.32 -14.13
N MET A 158 12.95 2.94 -13.82
CA MET A 158 11.66 2.54 -14.38
C MET A 158 11.50 3.04 -15.82
N LYS A 159 10.72 2.31 -16.61
CA LYS A 159 10.20 2.78 -17.91
C LYS A 159 8.85 3.42 -17.66
N VAL A 160 8.65 4.65 -18.11
CA VAL A 160 7.40 5.37 -17.90
C VAL A 160 6.68 5.58 -19.22
N LEU A 161 5.45 5.09 -19.29
CA LEU A 161 4.47 5.45 -20.31
C LEU A 161 3.56 6.51 -19.72
N THR A 162 3.07 7.42 -20.55
CA THR A 162 2.23 8.52 -20.07
C THR A 162 0.93 8.60 -20.85
N ALA A 163 -0.15 8.95 -20.17
CA ALA A 163 -1.44 9.25 -20.78
C ALA A 163 -2.00 10.53 -20.16
N THR A 164 -2.68 11.33 -20.96
CA THR A 164 -3.32 12.57 -20.53
C THR A 164 -4.83 12.43 -20.34
N THR A 165 -5.39 11.31 -20.75
CA THR A 165 -6.82 10.99 -20.64
C THR A 165 -7.06 9.56 -20.19
N GLY A 166 -8.25 9.31 -19.61
CA GLY A 166 -8.66 7.96 -19.24
C GLY A 166 -8.81 7.01 -20.44
N ALA A 167 -9.20 7.52 -21.61
CA ALA A 167 -9.33 6.73 -22.84
C ALA A 167 -7.95 6.25 -23.31
N GLU A 168 -6.99 7.15 -23.39
CA GLU A 168 -5.61 6.85 -23.74
C GLU A 168 -4.97 5.85 -22.75
N ALA A 169 -5.26 6.00 -21.45
CA ALA A 169 -4.77 5.09 -20.42
C ALA A 169 -5.28 3.65 -20.61
N ILE A 170 -6.54 3.47 -21.01
CA ILE A 170 -7.11 2.16 -21.31
C ILE A 170 -6.42 1.54 -22.52
N GLU A 171 -6.27 2.29 -23.61
CA GLU A 171 -5.62 1.85 -24.85
C GLU A 171 -4.18 1.39 -24.58
N ILE A 172 -3.37 2.23 -23.89
CA ILE A 172 -1.99 1.90 -23.53
C ILE A 172 -1.94 0.64 -22.62
N THR A 173 -2.89 0.50 -21.69
CA THR A 173 -2.95 -0.68 -20.82
C THR A 173 -3.21 -1.94 -21.64
N GLU A 174 -4.06 -1.89 -22.66
CA GLU A 174 -4.37 -3.02 -23.53
C GLU A 174 -3.23 -3.38 -24.49
N GLU A 175 -2.50 -2.38 -24.95
CA GLU A 175 -1.37 -2.55 -25.86
C GLU A 175 -0.05 -2.95 -25.16
N THR A 176 0.02 -2.85 -23.83
CA THR A 176 1.26 -3.07 -23.07
C THR A 176 1.12 -4.26 -22.10
N PRO A 177 1.28 -5.51 -22.55
CA PRO A 177 1.17 -6.69 -21.66
C PRO A 177 2.23 -6.73 -20.56
N SER A 178 3.34 -6.01 -20.71
CA SER A 178 4.43 -5.91 -19.74
C SER A 178 4.23 -4.79 -18.71
N LEU A 179 3.07 -4.14 -18.70
CA LEU A 179 2.76 -3.08 -17.74
C LEU A 179 2.77 -3.64 -16.33
N ALA A 180 3.59 -3.06 -15.46
CA ALA A 180 3.77 -3.55 -14.12
C ALA A 180 2.87 -2.82 -13.11
N ILE A 181 2.57 -1.52 -13.34
CA ILE A 181 1.78 -0.69 -12.43
C ILE A 181 1.19 0.52 -13.17
N VAL A 182 0.05 1.02 -12.66
CA VAL A 182 -0.58 2.25 -13.13
C VAL A 182 -0.65 3.27 -11.99
N LEU A 183 -0.25 4.49 -12.26
CA LEU A 183 -0.47 5.67 -11.43
C LEU A 183 -1.58 6.49 -12.07
N MET A 184 -2.73 6.60 -11.41
CA MET A 184 -3.95 7.15 -11.99
C MET A 184 -4.40 8.41 -11.26
N ASP A 185 -4.34 9.56 -11.91
CA ASP A 185 -5.05 10.75 -11.40
C ASP A 185 -6.55 10.51 -11.36
N ILE A 186 -7.15 10.88 -10.24
CA ILE A 186 -8.60 10.76 -10.08
C ILE A 186 -9.33 11.94 -10.71
N MET A 187 -8.74 13.12 -10.70
CA MET A 187 -9.39 14.37 -11.09
C MET A 187 -9.04 14.76 -12.54
N MET A 188 -9.51 13.98 -13.49
CA MET A 188 -9.29 14.25 -14.93
C MET A 188 -10.60 14.71 -15.61
N PRO A 189 -10.52 15.56 -16.67
CA PRO A 189 -11.67 15.94 -17.47
C PRO A 189 -12.22 14.75 -18.29
N GLU A 190 -13.46 14.84 -18.75
CA GLU A 190 -14.20 13.88 -19.58
C GLU A 190 -14.42 12.53 -18.92
N MET A 191 -13.35 11.74 -18.69
CA MET A 191 -13.38 10.47 -17.98
C MET A 191 -12.48 10.55 -16.76
N ASP A 192 -13.09 10.61 -15.57
CA ASP A 192 -12.38 10.63 -14.31
C ASP A 192 -11.62 9.31 -14.03
N GLY A 193 -10.67 9.36 -13.11
CA GLY A 193 -9.84 8.22 -12.76
C GLY A 193 -10.65 7.03 -12.21
N TYR A 194 -11.76 7.27 -11.50
CA TYR A 194 -12.63 6.21 -11.00
C TYR A 194 -13.20 5.36 -12.14
N LYS A 195 -13.80 6.01 -13.13
CA LYS A 195 -14.39 5.34 -14.31
C LYS A 195 -13.33 4.65 -15.14
N THR A 196 -12.13 5.24 -15.22
CA THR A 196 -11.01 4.66 -15.96
C THR A 196 -10.56 3.36 -15.27
N ILE A 197 -10.39 3.37 -13.94
CA ILE A 197 -10.05 2.19 -13.16
C ILE A 197 -11.11 1.09 -13.31
N GLU A 198 -12.40 1.43 -13.16
CA GLU A 198 -13.50 0.49 -13.33
C GLU A 198 -13.46 -0.19 -14.71
N LYS A 199 -13.22 0.58 -15.79
CA LYS A 199 -13.11 0.03 -17.15
C LYS A 199 -11.90 -0.90 -17.30
N ILE A 200 -10.74 -0.53 -16.77
CA ILE A 200 -9.55 -1.41 -16.77
C ILE A 200 -9.88 -2.72 -16.04
N ARG A 201 -10.57 -2.66 -14.89
CA ARG A 201 -10.94 -3.83 -14.09
C ARG A 201 -12.01 -4.73 -14.72
N GLN A 202 -12.84 -4.20 -15.63
CA GLN A 202 -13.82 -4.99 -16.40
C GLN A 202 -13.12 -6.01 -17.32
N ASN A 203 -11.93 -5.70 -17.80
CA ASN A 203 -11.10 -6.67 -18.52
C ASN A 203 -10.40 -7.60 -17.50
N GLY A 204 -10.79 -8.88 -17.50
CA GLY A 204 -10.30 -9.88 -16.54
C GLY A 204 -8.78 -10.06 -16.53
N THR A 205 -8.09 -9.73 -17.62
CA THR A 205 -6.63 -9.80 -17.74
C THR A 205 -5.94 -8.85 -16.75
N TYR A 206 -6.53 -7.67 -16.48
CA TYR A 206 -5.93 -6.63 -15.64
C TYR A 206 -6.45 -6.62 -14.19
N ARG A 207 -7.12 -7.69 -13.76
CA ARG A 207 -7.63 -7.79 -12.37
C ARG A 207 -6.53 -7.66 -11.31
N ARG A 208 -5.32 -8.13 -11.63
CA ARG A 208 -4.16 -8.12 -10.72
C ARG A 208 -3.17 -7.00 -11.00
N LEU A 209 -3.38 -6.20 -12.04
CA LEU A 209 -2.51 -5.06 -12.34
C LEU A 209 -2.62 -4.04 -11.20
N PRO A 210 -1.55 -3.72 -10.46
CA PRO A 210 -1.60 -2.70 -9.43
C PRO A 210 -1.97 -1.34 -10.02
N ILE A 211 -2.94 -0.65 -9.41
CA ILE A 211 -3.34 0.71 -9.78
C ILE A 211 -3.32 1.56 -8.51
N ILE A 212 -2.44 2.53 -8.45
CA ILE A 212 -2.36 3.51 -7.36
C ILE A 212 -3.10 4.78 -7.80
N ALA A 213 -4.15 5.14 -7.08
CA ALA A 213 -4.90 6.36 -7.34
C ALA A 213 -4.17 7.58 -6.76
N LEU A 214 -4.04 8.65 -7.55
CA LEU A 214 -3.48 9.94 -7.12
C LEU A 214 -4.65 10.91 -6.91
N THR A 215 -4.91 11.37 -5.69
CA THR A 215 -6.10 12.17 -5.37
C THR A 215 -5.75 13.49 -4.69
N ALA A 216 -6.43 14.57 -5.08
CA ALA A 216 -6.29 15.88 -4.44
C ALA A 216 -6.97 15.96 -3.06
N LYS A 217 -7.81 14.97 -2.70
CA LYS A 217 -8.56 14.94 -1.44
C LYS A 217 -8.19 13.72 -0.63
N ALA A 218 -7.63 13.95 0.56
CA ALA A 218 -7.30 12.92 1.54
C ALA A 218 -8.43 12.70 2.56
N MET A 219 -9.69 13.01 2.20
CA MET A 219 -10.82 12.83 3.12
C MET A 219 -11.25 11.37 3.20
N LYS A 220 -11.74 10.96 4.37
CA LYS A 220 -12.13 9.58 4.72
C LYS A 220 -13.02 8.89 3.67
N GLY A 221 -13.84 9.61 2.90
CA GLY A 221 -14.70 9.07 1.84
C GLY A 221 -14.04 8.90 0.46
N ASP A 222 -12.92 9.58 0.18
CA ASP A 222 -12.30 9.52 -1.16
C ASP A 222 -11.44 8.27 -1.32
N ARG A 223 -10.81 7.82 -0.23
CA ARG A 223 -10.10 6.54 -0.18
C ARG A 223 -11.03 5.36 -0.49
N GLU A 224 -12.20 5.32 0.18
CA GLU A 224 -13.19 4.26 -0.03
C GLU A 224 -13.64 4.22 -1.49
N LYS A 225 -13.86 5.36 -2.12
CA LYS A 225 -14.22 5.44 -3.53
C LYS A 225 -13.12 4.91 -4.45
N CYS A 226 -11.84 5.24 -4.18
CA CYS A 226 -10.72 4.69 -4.95
C CYS A 226 -10.71 3.16 -4.90
N LEU A 227 -10.83 2.59 -3.70
CA LEU A 227 -10.83 1.15 -3.51
C LEU A 227 -12.07 0.47 -4.10
N GLN A 228 -13.26 1.09 -4.00
CA GLN A 228 -14.49 0.61 -4.60
C GLN A 228 -14.41 0.61 -6.13
N ALA A 229 -13.77 1.59 -6.73
CA ALA A 229 -13.49 1.62 -8.17
C ALA A 229 -12.49 0.54 -8.62
N GLY A 230 -11.79 -0.10 -7.68
CA GLY A 230 -10.82 -1.17 -7.95
C GLY A 230 -9.37 -0.73 -7.93
N ALA A 231 -9.05 0.46 -7.38
CA ALA A 231 -7.67 0.84 -7.10
C ALA A 231 -7.05 -0.12 -6.06
N SER A 232 -5.78 -0.41 -6.23
CA SER A 232 -5.00 -1.24 -5.30
C SER A 232 -4.56 -0.42 -4.09
N ASP A 233 -4.28 0.88 -4.31
CA ASP A 233 -3.85 1.83 -3.29
C ASP A 233 -4.16 3.27 -3.72
N TYR A 234 -3.88 4.24 -2.86
CA TYR A 234 -4.05 5.65 -3.16
C TYR A 234 -2.95 6.50 -2.51
N LEU A 235 -2.61 7.62 -3.14
CA LEU A 235 -1.71 8.65 -2.61
C LEU A 235 -2.36 10.03 -2.73
N ALA A 236 -2.19 10.85 -1.71
CA ALA A 236 -2.68 12.22 -1.71
C ALA A 236 -1.73 13.14 -2.51
N LYS A 237 -2.30 14.04 -3.31
CA LYS A 237 -1.56 15.15 -3.94
C LYS A 237 -1.38 16.30 -2.92
N PRO A 238 -0.22 16.98 -2.86
CA PRO A 238 0.94 16.79 -3.71
C PRO A 238 1.66 15.47 -3.42
N VAL A 239 1.99 14.71 -4.47
CA VAL A 239 2.62 13.40 -4.33
C VAL A 239 4.05 13.56 -3.83
N ASN A 240 4.34 13.01 -2.66
CA ASN A 240 5.69 12.91 -2.14
C ASN A 240 6.42 11.78 -2.86
N THR A 241 7.61 12.07 -3.43
CA THR A 241 8.38 11.11 -4.23
C THR A 241 8.79 9.87 -3.42
N GLU A 242 9.16 10.02 -2.16
CA GLU A 242 9.56 8.90 -1.31
C GLU A 242 8.38 7.98 -0.99
N GLN A 243 7.21 8.57 -0.68
CA GLN A 243 5.98 7.81 -0.49
C GLN A 243 5.57 7.07 -1.76
N LEU A 244 5.70 7.71 -2.92
CA LEU A 244 5.43 7.07 -4.20
C LEU A 244 6.36 5.89 -4.44
N LEU A 245 7.66 6.06 -4.26
CA LEU A 245 8.65 5.00 -4.46
C LEU A 245 8.43 3.83 -3.48
N SER A 246 8.10 4.13 -2.23
CA SER A 246 7.75 3.11 -1.23
C SER A 246 6.52 2.31 -1.63
N ALA A 247 5.45 2.99 -2.09
CA ALA A 247 4.24 2.33 -2.57
C ALA A 247 4.53 1.48 -3.82
N LEU A 248 5.36 1.96 -4.76
CA LEU A 248 5.75 1.22 -5.94
C LEU A 248 6.53 -0.05 -5.59
N ARG A 249 7.51 0.04 -4.69
CA ARG A 249 8.27 -1.14 -4.24
C ARG A 249 7.36 -2.17 -3.60
N MET A 250 6.44 -1.75 -2.74
CA MET A 250 5.46 -2.63 -2.11
C MET A 250 4.63 -3.42 -3.12
N TRP A 251 4.18 -2.76 -4.20
CA TRP A 251 3.32 -3.40 -5.21
C TRP A 251 4.10 -4.17 -6.27
N LEU A 252 5.38 -3.85 -6.50
CA LEU A 252 6.24 -4.47 -7.52
C LEU A 252 7.18 -5.54 -6.96
N HIS A 253 7.41 -5.55 -5.63
CA HIS A 253 8.17 -6.61 -4.98
C HIS A 253 7.37 -7.93 -5.03
N ARG A 254 7.87 -8.89 -5.80
CA ARG A 254 7.37 -10.27 -5.91
C ARG A 254 8.51 -11.24 -5.80
#